data_1a2fd7b0c0ac1d8477619298461aca81
#
_entry.id   1a2fd7b0c0ac1d8477619298461aca81
#
_cell.length_a   1.000
_cell.length_b   1.000
_cell.length_c   1.000
_cell.angle_alpha   90.00
_cell.angle_beta   90.00
_cell.angle_gamma   90.00
#
_symmetry.space_group_name_H-M   'P 1'
#
loop_
_entity.id
_entity.type
_entity.pdbx_description
1 polymer ?
#
loop_
_entity_poly.entity_id
_entity_poly.type
_entity_poly.pdbx_seq_one_letter_code
_entity_poly.pdbx_strand_id
1 'polypeptide(L)'
;YSEELDNTAGSITQIRACSNLLMKYAKTNNVPIFIVAHVNKSGDLAGPKTIEHMVDCVLNFVGERDRDLRILRSVKNRFGTTEEIGAFSMGQRGMDEVRDLSGTLLESSDIREEGSVASALYEGSRPVFFEIQALVTPANVGFARRSAIGIDNNRLNMILAVLEKKVGISLLNHDVYVNVVGGLKPDGPGADLAVALAIYSSFRERTSPRRVVAL
;
A
#
# COMPACT_ATOMS: atom_id res chain seq x y z
N TYR A 1 -9.91 7.04 -30.25
CA TYR A 1 -10.61 8.27 -30.65
C TYR A 1 -11.73 7.89 -31.63
N SER A 2 -12.93 8.38 -31.38
CA SER A 2 -14.07 8.26 -32.28
C SER A 2 -14.27 9.59 -33.00
N GLU A 3 -14.23 9.56 -34.31
CA GLU A 3 -14.43 10.76 -35.17
C GLU A 3 -15.88 11.22 -35.19
N GLU A 4 -16.80 10.37 -34.72
CA GLU A 4 -18.24 10.70 -34.62
C GLU A 4 -18.58 11.66 -33.49
N LEU A 5 -17.59 12.00 -32.63
CA LEU A 5 -17.77 12.86 -31.46
C LEU A 5 -16.91 14.12 -31.58
N ASP A 6 -17.52 15.27 -31.46
CA ASP A 6 -16.82 16.59 -31.50
C ASP A 6 -15.97 16.90 -30.24
N ASN A 7 -15.78 15.91 -29.36
CA ASN A 7 -15.02 16.07 -28.14
C ASN A 7 -13.53 15.83 -28.36
N THR A 8 -12.69 16.54 -27.62
CA THR A 8 -11.23 16.35 -27.66
C THR A 8 -10.81 14.95 -27.26
N ALA A 9 -9.73 14.45 -27.86
CA ALA A 9 -9.11 13.18 -27.48
C ALA A 9 -8.80 13.15 -25.96
N GLY A 10 -9.08 12.02 -25.30
CA GLY A 10 -8.89 11.89 -23.85
C GLY A 10 -10.02 12.45 -23.00
N SER A 11 -11.04 13.10 -23.58
CA SER A 11 -12.25 13.50 -22.84
C SER A 11 -13.04 12.28 -22.34
N ILE A 12 -13.80 12.48 -21.27
CA ILE A 12 -14.64 11.43 -20.66
C ILE A 12 -15.60 10.79 -21.67
N THR A 13 -16.17 11.62 -22.55
CA THR A 13 -17.10 11.18 -23.58
C THR A 13 -16.40 10.29 -24.60
N GLN A 14 -15.23 10.67 -25.07
CA GLN A 14 -14.41 9.90 -26.01
C GLN A 14 -13.97 8.55 -25.40
N ILE A 15 -13.46 8.59 -24.16
CA ILE A 15 -13.03 7.39 -23.44
C ILE A 15 -14.20 6.41 -23.31
N ARG A 16 -15.37 6.89 -22.92
CA ARG A 16 -16.58 6.07 -22.77
C ARG A 16 -17.03 5.45 -24.09
N ALA A 17 -17.06 6.22 -25.15
CA ALA A 17 -17.46 5.74 -26.47
C ALA A 17 -16.49 4.67 -27.01
N CYS A 18 -15.17 4.95 -26.95
CA CYS A 18 -14.16 3.99 -27.39
C CYS A 18 -14.19 2.71 -26.55
N SER A 19 -14.36 2.81 -25.24
CA SER A 19 -14.46 1.65 -24.34
C SER A 19 -15.69 0.79 -24.68
N ASN A 20 -16.84 1.41 -24.99
CA ASN A 20 -18.04 0.69 -25.42
C ASN A 20 -17.82 -0.08 -26.72
N LEU A 21 -17.16 0.53 -27.70
CA LEU A 21 -16.83 -0.12 -28.97
C LEU A 21 -15.91 -1.32 -28.77
N LEU A 22 -14.85 -1.15 -27.98
CA LEU A 22 -13.92 -2.23 -27.65
C LEU A 22 -14.61 -3.38 -26.92
N MET A 23 -15.46 -3.09 -25.94
CA MET A 23 -16.22 -4.11 -25.22
C MET A 23 -17.20 -4.86 -26.13
N LYS A 24 -17.90 -4.12 -27.03
CA LYS A 24 -18.81 -4.74 -28.00
C LYS A 24 -18.01 -5.69 -28.91
N TYR A 25 -16.87 -5.24 -29.41
CA TYR A 25 -15.99 -6.05 -30.24
C TYR A 25 -15.50 -7.31 -29.50
N ALA A 26 -14.99 -7.13 -28.28
CA ALA A 26 -14.52 -8.23 -27.44
C ALA A 26 -15.58 -9.31 -27.24
N LYS A 27 -16.81 -8.91 -26.89
CA LYS A 27 -17.92 -9.84 -26.66
C LYS A 27 -18.43 -10.50 -27.94
N THR A 28 -18.51 -9.74 -29.02
CA THR A 28 -19.00 -10.32 -30.32
C THR A 28 -18.01 -11.33 -30.90
N ASN A 29 -16.70 -11.08 -30.74
CA ASN A 29 -15.67 -11.94 -31.37
C ASN A 29 -14.99 -12.87 -30.35
N ASN A 30 -15.42 -12.87 -29.08
CA ASN A 30 -14.84 -13.67 -28.00
C ASN A 30 -13.32 -13.46 -27.86
N VAL A 31 -12.88 -12.19 -27.91
CA VAL A 31 -11.46 -11.80 -27.83
C VAL A 31 -11.23 -11.04 -26.54
N PRO A 32 -10.24 -11.42 -25.68
CA PRO A 32 -9.87 -10.64 -24.51
C PRO A 32 -9.18 -9.34 -24.93
N ILE A 33 -9.57 -8.22 -24.29
CA ILE A 33 -8.97 -6.90 -24.52
C ILE A 33 -8.43 -6.36 -23.19
N PHE A 34 -7.17 -5.99 -23.18
CA PHE A 34 -6.51 -5.30 -22.06
C PHE A 34 -6.41 -3.81 -22.37
N ILE A 35 -6.97 -2.98 -21.48
CA ILE A 35 -6.87 -1.51 -21.56
C ILE A 35 -5.89 -1.07 -20.49
N VAL A 36 -4.76 -0.50 -20.91
CA VAL A 36 -3.78 0.08 -19.98
C VAL A 36 -4.14 1.54 -19.75
N ALA A 37 -4.33 1.91 -18.49
CA ALA A 37 -4.63 3.27 -18.06
C ALA A 37 -3.65 3.72 -16.98
N HIS A 38 -3.44 5.04 -16.88
CA HIS A 38 -2.63 5.63 -15.83
C HIS A 38 -3.51 6.17 -14.70
N VAL A 39 -3.06 5.98 -13.47
CA VAL A 39 -3.65 6.65 -12.31
C VAL A 39 -3.06 8.06 -12.15
N ASN A 40 -3.86 9.01 -11.69
CA ASN A 40 -3.37 10.33 -11.32
C ASN A 40 -2.62 10.29 -9.97
N LYS A 41 -2.09 11.45 -9.52
CA LYS A 41 -1.35 11.56 -8.25
C LYS A 41 -2.16 11.21 -7.00
N SER A 42 -3.50 11.25 -7.06
CA SER A 42 -4.40 10.83 -5.98
C SER A 42 -4.67 9.32 -5.96
N GLY A 43 -4.11 8.56 -6.92
CA GLY A 43 -4.35 7.12 -7.03
C GLY A 43 -5.64 6.76 -7.77
N ASP A 44 -6.39 7.76 -8.25
CA ASP A 44 -7.57 7.55 -9.07
C ASP A 44 -7.17 7.34 -10.54
N LEU A 45 -7.93 6.54 -11.27
CA LEU A 45 -7.76 6.41 -12.71
C LEU A 45 -7.85 7.78 -13.40
N ALA A 46 -6.82 8.11 -14.17
CA ALA A 46 -6.82 9.29 -15.04
C ALA A 46 -7.79 9.03 -16.21
N GLY A 47 -9.03 9.28 -15.94
CA GLY A 47 -10.19 8.98 -16.77
C GLY A 47 -11.29 8.47 -15.85
N PRO A 48 -12.54 8.51 -16.26
CA PRO A 48 -13.61 8.38 -15.29
C PRO A 48 -13.60 6.97 -14.67
N LYS A 49 -13.93 6.90 -13.41
CA LYS A 49 -14.46 5.71 -12.73
C LYS A 49 -15.49 4.95 -13.58
N THR A 50 -16.01 5.61 -14.60
CA THR A 50 -16.89 5.07 -15.62
C THR A 50 -16.31 3.82 -16.31
N ILE A 51 -14.99 3.77 -16.62
CA ILE A 51 -14.38 2.60 -17.25
C ILE A 51 -14.37 1.41 -16.29
N GLU A 52 -14.09 1.65 -15.00
CA GLU A 52 -14.12 0.61 -13.97
C GLU A 52 -15.49 -0.09 -13.88
N HIS A 53 -16.59 0.69 -14.04
CA HIS A 53 -17.93 0.13 -14.04
C HIS A 53 -18.25 -0.67 -15.29
N MET A 54 -17.61 -0.34 -16.42
CA MET A 54 -17.88 -0.93 -17.72
C MET A 54 -17.14 -2.26 -17.93
N VAL A 55 -15.89 -2.37 -17.49
CA VAL A 55 -15.03 -3.55 -17.71
C VAL A 55 -15.36 -4.69 -16.73
N ASP A 56 -14.97 -5.89 -17.09
CA ASP A 56 -15.24 -7.09 -16.28
C ASP A 56 -14.22 -7.30 -15.17
N CYS A 57 -13.00 -6.83 -15.38
CA CYS A 57 -11.91 -6.92 -14.41
C CYS A 57 -11.14 -5.59 -14.36
N VAL A 58 -10.72 -5.19 -13.17
CA VAL A 58 -9.83 -4.03 -12.91
C VAL A 58 -8.67 -4.52 -12.09
N LEU A 59 -7.48 -4.41 -12.66
CA LEU A 59 -6.22 -4.72 -12.01
C LEU A 59 -5.46 -3.43 -11.74
N ASN A 60 -4.95 -3.27 -10.54
CA ASN A 60 -4.17 -2.10 -10.14
C ASN A 60 -2.76 -2.51 -9.74
N PHE A 61 -1.75 -1.86 -10.34
CA PHE A 61 -0.36 -1.97 -9.90
C PHE A 61 -0.06 -0.89 -8.86
N VAL A 62 0.34 -1.35 -7.68
CA VAL A 62 0.79 -0.50 -6.58
C VAL A 62 2.28 -0.74 -6.36
N GLY A 63 3.06 0.33 -6.19
CA GLY A 63 4.48 0.22 -5.88
C GLY A 63 5.05 1.55 -5.45
N GLU A 64 6.08 1.50 -4.62
CA GLU A 64 6.85 2.67 -4.22
C GLU A 64 7.86 3.05 -5.32
N ARG A 65 8.15 4.36 -5.45
CA ARG A 65 9.08 4.85 -6.48
C ARG A 65 10.53 4.39 -6.24
N ASP A 66 10.87 4.21 -4.98
CA ASP A 66 12.24 3.93 -4.53
C ASP A 66 12.50 2.42 -4.30
N ARG A 67 11.52 1.57 -4.64
CA ARG A 67 11.63 0.11 -4.53
C ARG A 67 11.25 -0.58 -5.82
N ASP A 68 11.92 -1.66 -6.11
CA ASP A 68 11.64 -2.48 -7.28
C ASP A 68 10.37 -3.32 -7.15
N LEU A 69 9.81 -3.43 -5.93
CA LEU A 69 8.61 -4.22 -5.67
C LEU A 69 7.36 -3.55 -6.25
N ARG A 70 6.56 -4.36 -6.94
CA ARG A 70 5.26 -3.99 -7.50
C ARG A 70 4.23 -5.03 -7.08
N ILE A 71 3.10 -4.59 -6.55
CA ILE A 71 2.00 -5.45 -6.15
C ILE A 71 0.83 -5.21 -7.11
N LEU A 72 0.38 -6.28 -7.74
CA LEU A 72 -0.80 -6.31 -8.59
C LEU A 72 -1.99 -6.76 -7.76
N ARG A 73 -3.03 -5.93 -7.70
CA ARG A 73 -4.27 -6.21 -6.97
C ARG A 73 -5.46 -6.22 -7.91
N SER A 74 -6.38 -7.14 -7.70
CA SER A 74 -7.69 -7.09 -8.33
C SER A 74 -8.62 -6.18 -7.54
N VAL A 75 -9.01 -5.06 -8.14
CA VAL A 75 -9.98 -4.12 -7.54
C VAL A 75 -11.42 -4.51 -7.87
N LYS A 76 -11.59 -5.15 -9.03
CA LYS A 76 -12.87 -5.67 -9.50
C LYS A 76 -12.64 -6.91 -10.33
N ASN A 77 -13.45 -7.94 -10.10
CA ASN A 77 -13.45 -9.15 -10.92
C ASN A 77 -14.88 -9.74 -10.96
N ARG A 78 -15.52 -9.71 -12.11
CA ARG A 78 -16.90 -10.25 -12.27
C ARG A 78 -16.96 -11.77 -12.28
N PHE A 79 -15.85 -12.42 -12.60
CA PHE A 79 -15.80 -13.86 -12.82
C PHE A 79 -14.97 -14.62 -11.80
N GLY A 80 -14.45 -13.93 -10.77
CA GLY A 80 -13.63 -14.54 -9.73
C GLY A 80 -13.48 -13.65 -8.52
N THR A 81 -12.63 -14.09 -7.61
CA THR A 81 -12.29 -13.34 -6.40
C THR A 81 -11.46 -12.08 -6.69
N THR A 82 -11.55 -11.09 -5.84
CA THR A 82 -10.67 -9.93 -5.80
C THR A 82 -9.60 -10.05 -4.71
N GLU A 83 -9.58 -11.18 -3.99
CA GLU A 83 -8.71 -11.40 -2.83
C GLU A 83 -7.31 -11.90 -3.20
N GLU A 84 -7.02 -12.12 -4.48
CA GLU A 84 -5.71 -12.55 -4.92
C GLU A 84 -4.81 -11.36 -5.26
N ILE A 85 -3.54 -11.48 -4.87
CA ILE A 85 -2.49 -10.52 -5.23
C ILE A 85 -1.35 -11.21 -5.98
N GLY A 86 -0.73 -10.48 -6.90
CA GLY A 86 0.54 -10.85 -7.53
C GLY A 86 1.65 -9.89 -7.09
N ALA A 87 2.79 -10.42 -6.72
CA ALA A 87 3.97 -9.63 -6.38
C ALA A 87 5.04 -9.78 -7.46
N PHE A 88 5.63 -8.67 -7.87
CA PHE A 88 6.63 -8.60 -8.91
C PHE A 88 7.80 -7.70 -8.49
N SER A 89 9.00 -8.06 -8.90
CA SER A 89 10.19 -7.23 -8.77
C SER A 89 10.57 -6.65 -10.14
N MET A 90 10.89 -5.37 -10.18
CA MET A 90 11.30 -4.68 -11.40
C MET A 90 12.81 -4.83 -11.59
N GLY A 91 13.22 -5.63 -12.56
CA GLY A 91 14.61 -5.83 -12.93
C GLY A 91 14.97 -5.17 -14.27
N GLN A 92 16.24 -5.28 -14.66
CA GLN A 92 16.74 -4.73 -15.95
C GLN A 92 16.03 -5.32 -17.17
N ARG A 93 15.50 -6.54 -17.09
CA ARG A 93 14.80 -7.24 -18.16
C ARG A 93 13.29 -7.14 -18.09
N GLY A 94 12.74 -6.38 -17.14
CA GLY A 94 11.31 -6.22 -16.90
C GLY A 94 10.89 -6.70 -15.51
N MET A 95 9.67 -7.20 -15.39
CA MET A 95 9.10 -7.67 -14.13
C MET A 95 9.29 -9.17 -13.97
N ASP A 96 9.87 -9.59 -12.85
CA ASP A 96 9.99 -10.97 -12.43
C ASP A 96 9.02 -11.27 -11.27
N GLU A 97 8.42 -12.47 -11.25
CA GLU A 97 7.50 -12.88 -10.17
C GLU A 97 8.23 -13.02 -8.83
N VAL A 98 7.68 -12.42 -7.77
CA VAL A 98 8.10 -12.61 -6.39
C VAL A 98 7.20 -13.65 -5.73
N ARG A 99 7.70 -14.88 -5.56
CA ARG A 99 6.91 -15.99 -5.00
C ARG A 99 6.75 -15.92 -3.50
N ASP A 100 7.77 -15.43 -2.80
CA ASP A 100 7.75 -15.20 -1.35
C ASP A 100 7.80 -13.70 -1.04
N LEU A 101 6.64 -13.07 -1.04
CA LEU A 101 6.50 -11.65 -0.71
C LEU A 101 6.92 -11.36 0.73
N SER A 102 6.53 -12.24 1.66
CA SER A 102 6.85 -12.09 3.08
C SER A 102 8.36 -12.15 3.33
N GLY A 103 9.05 -13.13 2.73
CA GLY A 103 10.51 -13.23 2.77
C GLY A 103 11.15 -11.95 2.22
N THR A 104 10.73 -11.50 1.05
CA THR A 104 11.27 -10.28 0.43
C THR A 104 11.08 -9.03 1.29
N LEU A 105 9.95 -8.91 2.01
CA LEU A 105 9.67 -7.76 2.87
C LEU A 105 10.40 -7.81 4.21
N LEU A 106 10.75 -9.01 4.70
CA LEU A 106 11.45 -9.21 5.96
C LEU A 106 12.97 -9.37 5.80
N GLU A 107 13.45 -9.94 4.68
CA GLU A 107 14.88 -10.14 4.42
C GLU A 107 15.68 -8.85 4.29
N SER A 108 15.02 -7.76 3.89
CA SER A 108 15.64 -6.42 3.80
C SER A 108 15.87 -5.78 5.17
N SER A 109 15.37 -6.38 6.24
CA SER A 109 15.39 -5.84 7.58
C SER A 109 16.29 -6.65 8.49
N ASP A 110 17.31 -6.01 9.06
CA ASP A 110 17.93 -6.56 10.26
C ASP A 110 16.98 -6.25 11.45
N ILE A 111 15.99 -7.15 11.67
CA ILE A 111 14.99 -7.06 12.76
C ILE A 111 15.67 -6.96 14.15
N ARG A 112 16.98 -6.79 14.19
CA ARG A 112 17.77 -6.59 15.41
C ARG A 112 17.88 -5.13 15.81
N GLU A 113 17.42 -4.22 14.98
CA GLU A 113 17.46 -2.80 15.29
C GLU A 113 16.30 -2.40 16.19
N GLU A 114 16.57 -1.46 17.07
CA GLU A 114 15.54 -0.80 17.86
C GLU A 114 14.57 -0.07 16.95
N GLY A 115 13.29 -0.06 17.32
CA GLY A 115 12.26 0.53 16.49
C GLY A 115 11.75 -0.34 15.35
N SER A 116 12.28 -1.56 15.19
CA SER A 116 11.83 -2.51 14.17
C SER A 116 10.97 -3.62 14.77
N VAL A 117 9.77 -3.84 14.21
CA VAL A 117 8.82 -4.88 14.64
C VAL A 117 8.17 -5.53 13.44
N ALA A 118 8.18 -6.87 13.41
CA ALA A 118 7.44 -7.63 12.42
C ALA A 118 5.94 -7.63 12.73
N SER A 119 5.13 -7.47 11.70
CA SER A 119 3.67 -7.58 11.75
C SER A 119 3.17 -8.44 10.60
N ALA A 120 1.89 -8.77 10.61
CA ALA A 120 1.24 -9.46 9.52
C ALA A 120 -0.13 -8.84 9.24
N LEU A 121 -0.52 -8.91 7.97
CA LEU A 121 -1.87 -8.56 7.55
C LEU A 121 -2.34 -9.58 6.52
N TYR A 122 -3.65 -9.64 6.32
CA TYR A 122 -4.20 -10.37 5.19
C TYR A 122 -4.29 -9.45 3.98
N GLU A 123 -3.60 -9.83 2.91
CA GLU A 123 -3.80 -9.27 1.59
C GLU A 123 -4.63 -10.26 0.79
N GLY A 124 -5.94 -9.99 0.74
CA GLY A 124 -6.88 -10.94 0.22
C GLY A 124 -6.95 -12.20 1.08
N SER A 125 -6.67 -13.35 0.51
CA SER A 125 -6.66 -14.65 1.19
C SER A 125 -5.30 -15.04 1.78
N ARG A 126 -4.24 -14.26 1.54
CA ARG A 126 -2.86 -14.61 1.93
C ARG A 126 -2.38 -13.78 3.11
N PRO A 127 -1.81 -14.42 4.16
CA PRO A 127 -1.07 -13.68 5.17
C PRO A 127 0.24 -13.15 4.56
N VAL A 128 0.48 -11.86 4.72
CA VAL A 128 1.70 -11.18 4.30
C VAL A 128 2.37 -10.63 5.54
N PHE A 129 3.60 -11.07 5.78
CA PHE A 129 4.43 -10.52 6.86
C PHE A 129 5.19 -9.29 6.34
N PHE A 130 5.29 -8.28 7.17
CA PHE A 130 5.98 -7.04 6.85
C PHE A 130 6.59 -6.43 8.10
N GLU A 131 7.44 -5.46 7.90
CA GLU A 131 8.12 -4.74 8.97
C GLU A 131 7.50 -3.36 9.18
N ILE A 132 7.37 -2.97 10.45
CA ILE A 132 7.10 -1.61 10.87
C ILE A 132 8.34 -1.06 11.53
N GLN A 133 8.78 0.09 11.04
CA GLN A 133 9.93 0.82 11.56
C GLN A 133 9.45 2.10 12.23
N ALA A 134 9.96 2.39 13.43
CA ALA A 134 9.71 3.64 14.11
C ALA A 134 11.02 4.25 14.57
N LEU A 135 11.11 5.58 14.47
CA LEU A 135 12.19 6.37 15.00
C LEU A 135 11.61 7.41 15.97
N VAL A 136 12.07 7.37 17.20
CA VAL A 136 11.74 8.34 18.24
C VAL A 136 13.02 9.06 18.64
N THR A 137 13.05 10.38 18.51
CA THR A 137 14.22 11.19 18.83
C THR A 137 13.78 12.46 19.56
N PRO A 138 14.59 13.01 20.50
CA PRO A 138 14.27 14.26 21.10
C PRO A 138 14.01 15.35 20.06
N ALA A 139 12.90 16.10 20.22
CA ALA A 139 12.60 17.19 19.32
C ALA A 139 13.61 18.32 19.53
N ASN A 140 14.23 18.74 18.44
CA ASN A 140 15.02 19.95 18.44
C ASN A 140 14.13 21.18 18.58
N VAL A 141 14.35 22.29 18.73
CA VAL A 141 13.57 23.52 18.95
C VAL A 141 12.25 23.55 18.17
N GLY A 142 11.12 23.58 18.87
CA GLY A 142 9.79 23.77 18.29
C GLY A 142 8.77 22.69 18.68
N PHE A 143 7.73 22.54 17.85
CA PHE A 143 6.72 21.50 18.06
C PHE A 143 7.24 20.12 17.57
N ALA A 144 7.00 19.10 18.39
CA ALA A 144 7.33 17.72 18.06
C ALA A 144 6.66 17.30 16.73
N ARG A 145 7.46 16.74 15.82
CA ARG A 145 6.99 16.27 14.52
C ARG A 145 6.44 14.85 14.62
N ARG A 146 5.35 14.61 13.97
CA ARG A 146 4.73 13.28 13.88
C ARG A 146 4.41 12.99 12.44
N SER A 147 4.99 11.93 11.91
CA SER A 147 4.84 11.55 10.50
C SER A 147 4.76 10.05 10.37
N ALA A 148 3.86 9.58 9.53
CA ALA A 148 3.73 8.18 9.20
C ALA A 148 3.66 7.97 7.69
N ILE A 149 4.31 6.89 7.23
CA ILE A 149 4.18 6.36 5.88
C ILE A 149 3.53 4.99 6.01
N GLY A 150 2.43 4.78 5.27
CA GLY A 150 1.65 3.55 5.33
C GLY A 150 0.61 3.48 6.44
N ILE A 151 0.63 4.41 7.41
CA ILE A 151 -0.36 4.53 8.50
C ILE A 151 -1.02 5.91 8.42
N ASP A 152 -2.31 5.99 8.74
CA ASP A 152 -3.02 7.27 8.87
C ASP A 152 -2.48 8.07 10.07
N ASN A 153 -2.27 9.38 9.87
CA ASN A 153 -1.70 10.24 10.90
C ASN A 153 -2.62 10.40 12.13
N ASN A 154 -3.94 10.37 11.96
CA ASN A 154 -4.86 10.45 13.11
C ASN A 154 -4.76 9.17 13.94
N ARG A 155 -4.59 8.02 13.26
CA ARG A 155 -4.37 6.74 13.91
C ARG A 155 -3.05 6.73 14.68
N LEU A 156 -1.95 7.20 14.09
CA LEU A 156 -0.69 7.38 14.80
C LEU A 156 -0.88 8.23 16.06
N ASN A 157 -1.56 9.37 15.97
CA ASN A 157 -1.81 10.24 17.11
C ASN A 157 -2.62 9.56 18.24
N MET A 158 -3.59 8.70 17.89
CA MET A 158 -4.31 7.91 18.89
C MET A 158 -3.41 6.89 19.60
N ILE A 159 -2.56 6.19 18.84
CA ILE A 159 -1.59 5.23 19.40
C ILE A 159 -0.63 5.96 20.37
N LEU A 160 -0.11 7.13 19.97
CA LEU A 160 0.75 7.95 20.81
C LEU A 160 0.07 8.37 22.13
N ALA A 161 -1.20 8.81 22.05
CA ALA A 161 -1.97 9.17 23.24
C ALA A 161 -2.17 7.98 24.20
N VAL A 162 -2.41 6.78 23.65
CA VAL A 162 -2.51 5.54 24.44
C VAL A 162 -1.17 5.21 25.11
N LEU A 163 -0.05 5.28 24.38
CA LEU A 163 1.28 5.03 24.92
C LEU A 163 1.63 6.00 26.03
N GLU A 164 1.35 7.28 25.88
CA GLU A 164 1.56 8.28 26.92
C GLU A 164 0.70 8.00 28.16
N LYS A 165 -0.60 7.77 27.98
CA LYS A 165 -1.55 7.64 29.08
C LYS A 165 -1.47 6.30 29.79
N LYS A 166 -1.29 5.19 29.07
CA LYS A 166 -1.40 3.83 29.62
C LYS A 166 -0.05 3.19 29.89
N VAL A 167 0.95 3.47 29.04
CA VAL A 167 2.30 2.91 29.21
C VAL A 167 3.21 3.86 29.98
N GLY A 168 2.85 5.14 30.09
CA GLY A 168 3.57 6.13 30.89
C GLY A 168 4.88 6.59 30.24
N ILE A 169 4.98 6.55 28.92
CA ILE A 169 6.12 7.13 28.20
C ILE A 169 5.79 8.57 27.79
N SER A 170 6.74 9.49 27.88
CA SER A 170 6.54 10.90 27.51
C SER A 170 7.05 11.14 26.09
N LEU A 171 6.13 11.31 25.15
CA LEU A 171 6.44 11.57 23.75
C LEU A 171 6.20 13.03 23.32
N LEU A 172 5.79 13.90 24.27
CA LEU A 172 5.46 15.31 23.99
C LEU A 172 6.63 16.08 23.37
N ASN A 173 7.84 15.80 23.83
CA ASN A 173 9.07 16.48 23.40
C ASN A 173 9.91 15.58 22.46
N HIS A 174 9.28 14.64 21.77
CA HIS A 174 9.97 13.74 20.85
C HIS A 174 9.34 13.80 19.47
N ASP A 175 10.18 13.87 18.46
CA ASP A 175 9.80 13.60 17.08
C ASP A 175 9.53 12.10 16.93
N VAL A 176 8.45 11.74 16.24
CA VAL A 176 8.06 10.37 16.00
C VAL A 176 7.83 10.17 14.50
N TYR A 177 8.57 9.25 13.93
CA TYR A 177 8.46 8.83 12.55
C TYR A 177 8.12 7.34 12.49
N VAL A 178 7.13 6.97 11.68
CA VAL A 178 6.73 5.57 11.47
C VAL A 178 6.70 5.26 9.99
N ASN A 179 7.23 4.11 9.62
CA ASN A 179 7.23 3.64 8.25
C ASN A 179 6.78 2.17 8.18
N VAL A 180 5.83 1.87 7.31
CA VAL A 180 5.46 0.51 6.94
C VAL A 180 6.29 0.11 5.73
N VAL A 181 7.14 -0.88 5.92
CA VAL A 181 8.05 -1.34 4.88
C VAL A 181 7.27 -2.02 3.76
N GLY A 182 7.66 -1.75 2.50
CA GLY A 182 7.05 -2.37 1.30
C GLY A 182 5.86 -1.62 0.71
N GLY A 183 5.55 -0.40 1.20
CA GLY A 183 4.43 0.41 0.67
C GLY A 183 3.06 -0.19 0.96
N LEU A 184 2.99 -1.13 1.89
CA LEU A 184 1.74 -1.67 2.37
C LEU A 184 0.99 -0.60 3.17
N LYS A 185 -0.32 -0.65 3.10
CA LYS A 185 -1.20 0.21 3.90
C LYS A 185 -2.15 -0.70 4.68
N PRO A 186 -1.75 -1.13 5.88
CA PRO A 186 -2.64 -1.93 6.71
C PRO A 186 -3.91 -1.16 7.03
N ASP A 187 -5.04 -1.72 6.58
CA ASP A 187 -6.35 -1.18 6.87
C ASP A 187 -6.83 -1.70 8.24
N GLY A 188 -7.41 -0.81 9.03
CA GLY A 188 -7.95 -1.18 10.34
C GLY A 188 -6.89 -1.36 11.44
N PRO A 189 -7.27 -1.95 12.60
CA PRO A 189 -6.45 -1.98 13.82
C PRO A 189 -5.35 -3.05 13.84
N GLY A 190 -5.26 -3.91 12.82
CA GLY A 190 -4.37 -5.07 12.83
C GLY A 190 -2.88 -4.77 13.01
N ALA A 191 -2.43 -3.56 12.65
CA ALA A 191 -1.04 -3.16 12.81
C ALA A 191 -0.77 -2.27 14.05
N ASP A 192 -1.79 -1.89 14.83
CA ASP A 192 -1.66 -0.93 15.93
C ASP A 192 -0.68 -1.39 16.99
N LEU A 193 -0.75 -2.67 17.37
CA LEU A 193 0.17 -3.23 18.36
C LEU A 193 1.60 -3.19 17.88
N ALA A 194 1.84 -3.52 16.60
CA ALA A 194 3.17 -3.47 16.03
C ALA A 194 3.72 -2.05 15.95
N VAL A 195 2.88 -1.07 15.58
CA VAL A 195 3.24 0.36 15.62
C VAL A 195 3.58 0.80 17.04
N ALA A 196 2.74 0.45 18.01
CA ALA A 196 2.97 0.80 19.43
C ALA A 196 4.29 0.20 19.96
N LEU A 197 4.55 -1.07 19.63
CA LEU A 197 5.78 -1.75 20.02
C LEU A 197 7.02 -1.18 19.32
N ALA A 198 6.94 -0.83 18.05
CA ALA A 198 8.03 -0.20 17.32
C ALA A 198 8.40 1.17 17.95
N ILE A 199 7.39 2.00 18.25
CA ILE A 199 7.59 3.28 18.93
C ILE A 199 8.19 3.07 20.32
N TYR A 200 7.65 2.12 21.08
CA TYR A 200 8.16 1.81 22.42
C TYR A 200 9.59 1.29 22.40
N SER A 201 9.90 0.39 21.44
CA SER A 201 11.23 -0.16 21.20
C SER A 201 12.25 0.95 20.91
N SER A 202 11.93 1.86 19.98
CA SER A 202 12.79 3.00 19.65
C SER A 202 12.94 3.96 20.83
N PHE A 203 11.85 4.30 21.54
CA PHE A 203 11.91 5.18 22.71
C PHE A 203 12.76 4.61 23.86
N ARG A 204 12.76 3.30 24.04
CA ARG A 204 13.50 2.60 25.09
C ARG A 204 14.89 2.14 24.66
N GLU A 205 15.26 2.35 23.41
CA GLU A 205 16.52 1.86 22.83
C GLU A 205 16.69 0.34 23.08
N ARG A 206 15.62 -0.42 22.82
CA ARG A 206 15.59 -1.87 23.04
C ARG A 206 15.03 -2.59 21.83
N THR A 207 15.73 -3.60 21.38
CA THR A 207 15.30 -4.45 20.27
C THR A 207 14.11 -5.30 20.67
N SER A 208 13.21 -5.58 19.72
CA SER A 208 12.14 -6.55 19.90
C SER A 208 12.69 -7.98 19.95
N PRO A 209 12.02 -8.92 20.66
CA PRO A 209 12.43 -10.31 20.68
C PRO A 209 12.42 -10.91 19.28
N ARG A 210 13.36 -11.83 19.02
CA ARG A 210 13.43 -12.57 17.75
C ARG A 210 12.17 -13.42 17.55
N ARG A 211 11.70 -13.53 16.29
CA ARG A 211 10.57 -14.39 15.90
C ARG A 211 9.22 -14.02 16.58
N VAL A 212 9.04 -12.77 16.90
CA VAL A 212 7.76 -12.25 17.39
C VAL A 212 7.10 -11.45 16.29
N VAL A 213 5.84 -11.74 16.05
CA VAL A 213 4.96 -10.99 15.14
C VAL A 213 3.87 -10.35 16.01
N ALA A 214 3.71 -9.05 15.89
CA ALA A 214 2.67 -8.31 16.59
C ALA A 214 1.45 -8.11 15.67
N LEU A 215 0.28 -8.51 16.16
CA LEU A 215 -1.01 -8.45 15.45
C LEU A 215 -2.01 -7.59 16.22
#